data_b21527de57f05d5ca3f53ac18c73b7c0
#
_entry.id   b21527de57f05d5ca3f53ac18c73b7c0
#
_cell.length_a   1.000
_cell.length_b   1.000
_cell.length_c   1.000
_cell.angle_alpha   90.00
_cell.angle_beta   90.00
_cell.angle_gamma   90.00
#
_symmetry.space_group_name_H-M   'P 1'
#
loop_
_entity.id
_entity.type
_entity.pdbx_description
1 polymer ?
#
loop_
_entity_poly.entity_id
_entity_poly.type
_entity_poly.pdbx_seq_one_letter_code
_entity_poly.pdbx_strand_id
1 'polypeptide(L)'
;LGTGKIGRTVIRDLHGFGSRVLAYDLYENDEVKQYATYVDLDTILRQSDMLTLHMPLTDENFHLLDREAFAKMKDGVVLINTARGPLVDTNALLDALESGKVGAAGLDVVEDEVGLYHHDWKNTVIHNRFIPLLRGFNNVILTSHKAYYTDQSVSDMVRNSLLGCYNAEHGLPNPFEV
;
A
#
# COMPACT_ATOMS: atom_id res chain seq x y z
N LEU A 1 -7.38 -0.88 4.64
CA LEU A 1 -7.75 -1.96 3.72
C LEU A 1 -6.68 -3.04 3.74
N GLY A 2 -7.05 -4.33 3.99
CA GLY A 2 -6.13 -5.44 4.19
C GLY A 2 -5.73 -5.62 5.66
N THR A 3 -5.98 -6.82 6.22
CA THR A 3 -5.72 -7.17 7.63
C THR A 3 -4.71 -8.31 7.78
N GLY A 4 -3.79 -8.43 6.82
CA GLY A 4 -2.61 -9.31 6.90
C GLY A 4 -1.63 -8.87 7.99
N LYS A 5 -0.43 -9.40 8.01
CA LYS A 5 0.58 -9.11 9.06
C LYS A 5 0.84 -7.61 9.21
N ILE A 6 1.04 -6.88 8.11
CA ILE A 6 1.31 -5.44 8.13
C ILE A 6 0.06 -4.67 8.59
N GLY A 7 -1.10 -4.94 7.98
CA GLY A 7 -2.36 -4.27 8.32
C GLY A 7 -2.72 -4.42 9.80
N ARG A 8 -2.54 -5.60 10.40
CA ARG A 8 -2.78 -5.82 11.84
C ARG A 8 -1.86 -4.97 12.72
N THR A 9 -0.59 -4.87 12.36
CA THR A 9 0.36 -4.03 13.10
C THR A 9 -0.08 -2.56 13.04
N VAL A 10 -0.39 -2.06 11.86
CA VAL A 10 -0.87 -0.67 11.67
C VAL A 10 -2.16 -0.42 12.44
N ILE A 11 -3.12 -1.35 12.41
CA ILE A 11 -4.38 -1.25 13.16
C ILE A 11 -4.12 -1.11 14.66
N ARG A 12 -3.28 -1.96 15.23
CA ARG A 12 -2.92 -1.92 16.64
C ARG A 12 -2.25 -0.61 17.02
N ASP A 13 -1.32 -0.15 16.19
CA ASP A 13 -0.58 1.09 16.44
C ASP A 13 -1.51 2.30 16.38
N LEU A 14 -2.39 2.40 15.36
CA LEU A 14 -3.39 3.46 15.25
C LEU A 14 -4.39 3.45 16.41
N HIS A 15 -4.82 2.26 16.85
CA HIS A 15 -5.66 2.14 18.04
C HIS A 15 -4.96 2.69 19.28
N GLY A 16 -3.65 2.43 19.42
CA GLY A 16 -2.82 2.97 20.52
C GLY A 16 -2.75 4.50 20.54
N PHE A 17 -2.91 5.15 19.39
CA PHE A 17 -3.06 6.64 19.32
C PHE A 17 -4.48 7.14 19.60
N GLY A 18 -5.41 6.25 19.94
CA GLY A 18 -6.81 6.62 20.23
C GLY A 18 -7.66 6.83 18.98
N SER A 19 -7.22 6.40 17.82
CA SER A 19 -7.99 6.50 16.58
C SER A 19 -9.13 5.48 16.57
N ARG A 20 -10.31 5.86 16.02
CA ARG A 20 -11.35 4.90 15.63
C ARG A 20 -10.92 4.21 14.36
N VAL A 21 -10.68 2.91 14.42
CA VAL A 21 -10.20 2.14 13.28
C VAL A 21 -11.33 1.32 12.66
N LEU A 22 -11.53 1.48 11.35
CA LEU A 22 -12.38 0.64 10.52
C LEU A 22 -11.48 -0.30 9.70
N ALA A 23 -11.90 -1.54 9.51
CA ALA A 23 -11.16 -2.56 8.77
C ALA A 23 -12.03 -3.17 7.67
N TYR A 24 -11.38 -3.52 6.56
CA TYR A 24 -11.97 -4.31 5.47
C TYR A 24 -10.95 -5.34 4.99
N ASP A 25 -11.38 -6.57 4.87
CA ASP A 25 -10.67 -7.67 4.25
C ASP A 25 -11.69 -8.70 3.75
N LEU A 26 -11.30 -9.57 2.83
CA LEU A 26 -12.11 -10.72 2.43
C LEU A 26 -12.22 -11.75 3.55
N TYR A 27 -11.19 -11.85 4.38
CA TYR A 27 -11.11 -12.76 5.51
C TYR A 27 -10.90 -11.98 6.80
N GLU A 28 -11.92 -11.97 7.66
CA GLU A 28 -11.82 -11.33 8.96
C GLU A 28 -10.84 -12.08 9.88
N ASN A 29 -10.13 -11.33 10.69
CA ASN A 29 -9.20 -11.87 11.70
C ASN A 29 -9.67 -11.46 13.10
N ASP A 30 -9.80 -12.43 14.00
CA ASP A 30 -10.32 -12.19 15.35
C ASP A 30 -9.40 -11.31 16.21
N GLU A 31 -8.09 -11.33 15.97
CA GLU A 31 -7.15 -10.41 16.62
C GLU A 31 -7.49 -8.95 16.27
N VAL A 32 -7.87 -8.69 15.03
CA VAL A 32 -8.21 -7.34 14.55
C VAL A 32 -9.47 -6.81 15.21
N LYS A 33 -10.45 -7.68 15.50
CA LYS A 33 -11.73 -7.29 16.15
C LYS A 33 -11.55 -6.66 17.52
N GLN A 34 -10.38 -6.85 18.15
CA GLN A 34 -10.04 -6.21 19.43
C GLN A 34 -9.69 -4.72 19.28
N TYR A 35 -9.27 -4.29 18.09
CA TYR A 35 -8.71 -2.95 17.83
C TYR A 35 -9.45 -2.18 16.73
N ALA A 36 -10.25 -2.87 15.92
CA ALA A 36 -10.97 -2.28 14.79
C ALA A 36 -12.34 -2.91 14.60
N THR A 37 -13.23 -2.17 13.94
CA THR A 37 -14.54 -2.67 13.50
C THR A 37 -14.47 -3.05 12.03
N TYR A 38 -14.77 -4.29 11.68
CA TYR A 38 -14.94 -4.70 10.29
C TYR A 38 -16.23 -4.11 9.72
N VAL A 39 -16.10 -3.57 8.54
CA VAL A 39 -17.19 -2.97 7.77
C VAL A 39 -17.01 -3.27 6.28
N ASP A 40 -18.04 -3.02 5.47
CA ASP A 40 -17.92 -3.11 4.02
C ASP A 40 -17.05 -1.97 3.43
N LEU A 41 -16.64 -2.16 2.19
CA LEU A 41 -15.77 -1.21 1.48
C LEU A 41 -16.44 0.16 1.33
N ASP A 42 -17.74 0.21 1.00
CA ASP A 42 -18.46 1.48 0.84
C ASP A 42 -18.48 2.30 2.15
N THR A 43 -18.68 1.62 3.27
CA THR A 43 -18.60 2.23 4.61
C THR A 43 -17.21 2.80 4.90
N ILE A 44 -16.14 2.05 4.60
CA ILE A 44 -14.76 2.57 4.76
C ILE A 44 -14.55 3.82 3.92
N LEU A 45 -14.90 3.79 2.65
CA LEU A 45 -14.72 4.93 1.75
C LEU A 45 -15.43 6.18 2.28
N ARG A 46 -16.68 6.04 2.74
CA ARG A 46 -17.49 7.17 3.23
C ARG A 46 -17.10 7.71 4.59
N GLN A 47 -16.55 6.87 5.46
CA GLN A 47 -16.35 7.25 6.86
C GLN A 47 -14.90 7.57 7.23
N SER A 48 -13.93 7.17 6.40
CA SER A 48 -12.53 7.35 6.72
C SER A 48 -12.06 8.79 6.51
N ASP A 49 -11.32 9.32 7.48
CA ASP A 49 -10.54 10.56 7.36
C ASP A 49 -9.15 10.25 6.79
N MET A 50 -8.65 9.05 7.05
CA MET A 50 -7.42 8.50 6.50
C MET A 50 -7.66 7.08 6.02
N LEU A 51 -7.20 6.76 4.82
CA LEU A 51 -7.28 5.42 4.22
C LEU A 51 -5.88 4.89 3.95
N THR A 52 -5.59 3.69 4.42
CA THR A 52 -4.29 3.04 4.20
C THR A 52 -4.46 1.64 3.63
N LEU A 53 -3.60 1.27 2.67
CA LEU A 53 -3.66 0.04 1.89
C LEU A 53 -2.58 -0.94 2.33
N HIS A 54 -2.97 -2.19 2.66
CA HIS A 54 -2.09 -3.27 3.10
C HIS A 54 -2.50 -4.64 2.53
N MET A 55 -3.07 -4.64 1.33
CA MET A 55 -3.52 -5.86 0.63
C MET A 55 -2.65 -6.18 -0.58
N PRO A 56 -2.54 -7.45 -0.98
CA PRO A 56 -1.89 -7.79 -2.24
C PRO A 56 -2.70 -7.28 -3.43
N LEU A 57 -2.05 -7.12 -4.58
CA LEU A 57 -2.72 -6.87 -5.85
C LEU A 57 -3.21 -8.20 -6.43
N THR A 58 -4.47 -8.22 -6.86
CA THR A 58 -5.09 -9.30 -7.63
C THR A 58 -5.86 -8.70 -8.80
N ASP A 59 -6.34 -9.53 -9.73
CA ASP A 59 -7.14 -9.03 -10.86
C ASP A 59 -8.45 -8.40 -10.40
N GLU A 60 -9.03 -8.90 -9.28
CA GLU A 60 -10.31 -8.42 -8.75
C GLU A 60 -10.20 -7.06 -8.04
N ASN A 61 -9.03 -6.69 -7.55
CA ASN A 61 -8.82 -5.43 -6.84
C ASN A 61 -7.93 -4.43 -7.60
N PHE A 62 -7.65 -4.72 -8.89
CA PHE A 62 -7.01 -3.77 -9.78
C PHE A 62 -7.87 -2.51 -9.86
N HIS A 63 -7.28 -1.34 -9.62
CA HIS A 63 -7.97 -0.05 -9.52
C HIS A 63 -9.15 -0.06 -8.51
N LEU A 64 -8.96 -0.75 -7.38
CA LEU A 64 -9.95 -0.72 -6.28
C LEU A 64 -10.32 0.70 -5.87
N LEU A 65 -9.35 1.62 -5.91
CA LEU A 65 -9.56 3.05 -5.72
C LEU A 65 -9.54 3.75 -7.07
N ASP A 66 -10.66 3.66 -7.76
CA ASP A 66 -10.96 4.35 -9.00
C ASP A 66 -11.66 5.70 -8.76
N ARG A 67 -12.11 6.36 -9.82
CA ARG A 67 -12.84 7.64 -9.77
C ARG A 67 -14.12 7.56 -8.93
N GLU A 68 -14.86 6.45 -9.00
CA GLU A 68 -16.10 6.26 -8.23
C GLU A 68 -15.80 6.09 -6.74
N ALA A 69 -14.74 5.34 -6.41
CA ALA A 69 -14.29 5.18 -5.05
C ALA A 69 -13.87 6.53 -4.43
N PHE A 70 -13.08 7.34 -5.14
CA PHE A 70 -12.72 8.69 -4.68
C PHE A 70 -13.94 9.59 -4.51
N ALA A 71 -14.92 9.53 -5.42
CA ALA A 71 -16.14 10.33 -5.29
C ALA A 71 -16.93 10.03 -4.00
N LYS A 72 -16.86 8.79 -3.49
CA LYS A 72 -17.52 8.37 -2.24
C LYS A 72 -16.79 8.81 -0.97
N MET A 73 -15.48 9.08 -1.04
CA MET A 73 -14.68 9.45 0.12
C MET A 73 -15.08 10.81 0.69
N LYS A 74 -14.66 11.09 1.90
CA LYS A 74 -14.75 12.43 2.48
C LYS A 74 -13.85 13.41 1.72
N ASP A 75 -14.26 14.68 1.66
CA ASP A 75 -13.40 15.73 1.15
C ASP A 75 -12.21 15.94 2.09
N GLY A 76 -11.01 16.05 1.51
CA GLY A 76 -9.78 16.18 2.27
C GLY A 76 -9.25 14.88 2.86
N VAL A 77 -9.74 13.71 2.42
CA VAL A 77 -9.23 12.40 2.89
C VAL A 77 -7.71 12.29 2.66
N VAL A 78 -7.03 11.63 3.60
CA VAL A 78 -5.60 11.29 3.46
C VAL A 78 -5.46 9.86 2.96
N LEU A 79 -4.73 9.67 1.86
CA LEU A 79 -4.46 8.35 1.29
C LEU A 79 -3.03 7.91 1.56
N ILE A 80 -2.85 6.68 2.08
CA ILE A 80 -1.54 6.05 2.25
C ILE A 80 -1.50 4.74 1.45
N ASN A 81 -0.54 4.61 0.54
CA ASN A 81 -0.32 3.37 -0.21
C ASN A 81 1.14 2.92 -0.08
N THR A 82 1.35 1.90 0.72
CA THR A 82 2.61 1.17 0.85
C THR A 82 2.45 -0.30 0.44
N ALA A 83 1.40 -0.62 -0.31
CA ALA A 83 1.07 -1.97 -0.73
C ALA A 83 1.46 -2.23 -2.19
N ARG A 84 0.62 -1.82 -3.14
CA ARG A 84 0.86 -1.95 -4.59
C ARG A 84 0.29 -0.75 -5.34
N GLY A 85 1.04 -0.23 -6.32
CA GLY A 85 0.62 0.93 -7.14
C GLY A 85 -0.74 0.75 -7.79
N PRO A 86 -0.97 -0.33 -8.56
CA PRO A 86 -2.21 -0.53 -9.32
C PRO A 86 -3.47 -0.82 -8.49
N LEU A 87 -3.41 -0.81 -7.16
CA LEU A 87 -4.61 -0.73 -6.32
C LEU A 87 -5.33 0.60 -6.45
N VAL A 88 -4.63 1.62 -6.95
CA VAL A 88 -5.10 2.98 -7.12
C VAL A 88 -5.01 3.35 -8.61
N ASP A 89 -6.09 3.76 -9.23
CA ASP A 89 -6.05 4.44 -10.52
C ASP A 89 -5.34 5.79 -10.33
N THR A 90 -4.11 5.88 -10.82
CA THR A 90 -3.28 7.06 -10.62
C THR A 90 -3.83 8.31 -11.32
N ASN A 91 -4.54 8.16 -12.44
CA ASN A 91 -5.20 9.31 -13.08
C ASN A 91 -6.35 9.81 -12.21
N ALA A 92 -7.17 8.91 -11.66
CA ALA A 92 -8.23 9.29 -10.74
C ALA A 92 -7.69 9.94 -9.46
N LEU A 93 -6.56 9.47 -8.95
CA LEU A 93 -5.87 10.09 -7.81
C LEU A 93 -5.38 11.51 -8.13
N LEU A 94 -4.79 11.73 -9.31
CA LEU A 94 -4.36 13.06 -9.75
C LEU A 94 -5.53 14.03 -9.78
N ASP A 95 -6.65 13.65 -10.41
CA ASP A 95 -7.88 14.46 -10.43
C ASP A 95 -8.41 14.75 -9.01
N ALA A 96 -8.35 13.75 -8.12
CA ALA A 96 -8.79 13.88 -6.73
C ALA A 96 -7.87 14.79 -5.89
N LEU A 97 -6.57 14.80 -6.16
CA LEU A 97 -5.61 15.73 -5.54
C LEU A 97 -5.83 17.16 -6.06
N GLU A 98 -6.02 17.35 -7.37
CA GLU A 98 -6.26 18.67 -7.98
C GLU A 98 -7.55 19.30 -7.48
N SER A 99 -8.61 18.50 -7.30
CA SER A 99 -9.90 18.99 -6.79
C SER A 99 -9.92 19.18 -5.27
N GLY A 100 -8.91 18.71 -4.52
CA GLY A 100 -8.88 18.73 -3.08
C GLY A 100 -9.72 17.62 -2.42
N LYS A 101 -10.28 16.71 -3.21
CA LYS A 101 -10.98 15.51 -2.71
C LYS A 101 -10.06 14.64 -1.86
N VAL A 102 -8.82 14.44 -2.34
CA VAL A 102 -7.71 13.91 -1.56
C VAL A 102 -6.89 15.08 -1.03
N GLY A 103 -6.90 15.28 0.27
CA GLY A 103 -6.21 16.37 0.94
C GLY A 103 -4.70 16.17 1.06
N ALA A 104 -4.26 14.92 1.14
CA ALA A 104 -2.84 14.54 1.10
C ALA A 104 -2.67 13.08 0.71
N ALA A 105 -1.51 12.72 0.16
CA ALA A 105 -1.16 11.34 -0.14
C ALA A 105 0.28 10.99 0.29
N GLY A 106 0.45 9.80 0.87
CA GLY A 106 1.74 9.17 1.14
C GLY A 106 1.86 7.89 0.31
N LEU A 107 2.74 7.89 -0.69
CA LEU A 107 2.85 6.82 -1.67
C LEU A 107 4.28 6.27 -1.68
N ASP A 108 4.44 4.99 -1.37
CA ASP A 108 5.71 4.29 -1.57
C ASP A 108 5.72 3.53 -2.91
N VAL A 109 4.55 3.33 -3.48
CA VAL A 109 4.30 2.58 -4.72
C VAL A 109 3.42 3.38 -5.66
N VAL A 110 3.65 3.25 -6.98
CA VAL A 110 2.91 3.93 -8.05
C VAL A 110 2.70 2.96 -9.21
N GLU A 111 1.68 3.18 -10.03
CA GLU A 111 1.53 2.43 -11.26
C GLU A 111 2.75 2.59 -12.19
N ASP A 112 2.99 1.59 -13.00
CA ASP A 112 4.08 1.54 -13.98
C ASP A 112 5.48 1.72 -13.36
N GLU A 113 5.65 1.40 -12.07
CA GLU A 113 6.96 1.49 -11.40
C GLU A 113 7.87 0.29 -11.68
N VAL A 114 7.35 -0.81 -12.25
CA VAL A 114 8.11 -2.03 -12.52
C VAL A 114 9.27 -1.72 -13.48
N GLY A 115 10.49 -2.06 -13.05
CA GLY A 115 11.71 -1.76 -13.81
C GLY A 115 12.20 -0.31 -13.72
N LEU A 116 11.47 0.55 -13.01
CA LEU A 116 11.83 1.97 -12.87
C LEU A 116 12.88 2.19 -11.79
N TYR A 117 12.72 1.53 -10.65
CA TYR A 117 13.65 1.60 -9.54
C TYR A 117 14.77 0.57 -9.70
N HIS A 118 15.96 0.87 -9.21
CA HIS A 118 17.15 0.01 -9.27
C HIS A 118 17.82 -0.12 -10.65
N HIS A 119 17.47 0.74 -11.63
CA HIS A 119 18.13 0.85 -12.92
C HIS A 119 18.97 2.15 -13.01
N ASP A 120 20.08 2.10 -13.76
CA ASP A 120 20.86 3.29 -14.10
C ASP A 120 20.26 3.98 -15.34
N TRP A 121 19.53 5.07 -15.11
CA TRP A 121 18.83 5.84 -16.14
C TRP A 121 19.63 7.02 -16.69
N LYS A 122 20.95 7.12 -16.39
CA LYS A 122 21.77 8.31 -16.71
C LYS A 122 21.67 8.78 -18.16
N ASN A 123 21.45 7.88 -19.11
CA ASN A 123 21.43 8.18 -20.53
C ASN A 123 20.10 7.81 -21.22
N THR A 124 19.04 7.59 -20.47
CA THR A 124 17.76 7.12 -21.01
C THR A 124 16.60 7.94 -20.44
N VAL A 125 15.58 8.18 -21.25
CA VAL A 125 14.37 8.86 -20.80
C VAL A 125 13.52 7.88 -19.98
N ILE A 126 13.12 8.31 -18.78
CA ILE A 126 12.20 7.56 -17.95
C ILE A 126 10.77 7.80 -18.47
N HIS A 127 10.13 6.76 -19.00
CA HIS A 127 8.78 6.81 -19.52
C HIS A 127 7.72 6.55 -18.43
N ASN A 128 7.76 7.31 -17.35
CA ASN A 128 6.71 7.31 -16.34
C ASN A 128 6.22 8.75 -16.13
N ARG A 129 4.98 9.02 -16.50
CA ARG A 129 4.37 10.36 -16.37
C ARG A 129 3.87 10.66 -14.97
N PHE A 130 3.56 9.63 -14.18
CA PHE A 130 2.90 9.79 -12.87
C PHE A 130 3.84 10.36 -11.82
N ILE A 131 5.08 9.88 -11.78
CA ILE A 131 6.06 10.33 -10.78
C ILE A 131 6.32 11.84 -10.84
N PRO A 132 6.62 12.46 -12.00
CA PRO A 132 6.80 13.90 -12.06
C PRO A 132 5.56 14.69 -11.65
N LEU A 133 4.36 14.22 -12.06
CA LEU A 133 3.10 14.87 -11.71
C LEU A 133 2.84 14.79 -10.20
N LEU A 134 2.95 13.61 -9.59
CA LEU A 134 2.77 13.42 -8.15
C LEU A 134 3.78 14.23 -7.32
N ARG A 135 5.02 14.34 -7.77
CA ARG A 135 6.05 15.18 -7.14
C ARG A 135 5.77 16.67 -7.23
N GLY A 136 4.92 17.09 -8.14
CA GLY A 136 4.49 18.48 -8.28
C GLY A 136 3.53 18.95 -7.18
N PHE A 137 2.89 18.03 -6.46
CA PHE A 137 1.96 18.35 -5.38
C PHE A 137 2.69 18.56 -4.05
N ASN A 138 2.44 19.68 -3.37
CA ASN A 138 3.03 19.98 -2.06
C ASN A 138 2.49 19.09 -0.93
N ASN A 139 1.33 18.47 -1.13
CA ASN A 139 0.63 17.60 -0.19
C ASN A 139 0.80 16.11 -0.51
N VAL A 140 1.78 15.75 -1.35
CA VAL A 140 2.14 14.38 -1.68
C VAL A 140 3.55 14.06 -1.20
N ILE A 141 3.69 12.98 -0.43
CA ILE A 141 4.97 12.37 -0.10
C ILE A 141 5.12 11.14 -0.99
N LEU A 142 6.16 11.13 -1.82
CA LEU A 142 6.46 10.03 -2.73
C LEU A 142 7.85 9.46 -2.40
N THR A 143 7.88 8.18 -2.04
CA THR A 143 9.11 7.40 -1.86
C THR A 143 9.24 6.36 -2.99
N SER A 144 10.42 5.78 -3.16
CA SER A 144 10.75 4.94 -4.32
C SER A 144 10.72 3.46 -3.95
N HIS A 145 9.55 2.96 -3.50
CA HIS A 145 9.30 1.58 -3.08
C HIS A 145 10.35 1.11 -2.05
N LYS A 146 10.45 1.86 -0.95
CA LYS A 146 11.47 1.67 0.09
C LYS A 146 10.89 1.39 1.48
N ALA A 147 9.58 1.25 1.61
CA ALA A 147 8.95 0.99 2.91
C ALA A 147 9.48 -0.29 3.58
N TYR A 148 9.91 -1.26 2.78
CA TYR A 148 10.54 -2.49 3.28
C TYR A 148 12.01 -2.31 3.71
N TYR A 149 12.70 -1.23 3.32
CA TYR A 149 14.14 -1.10 3.42
C TYR A 149 14.58 -0.71 4.83
N THR A 150 14.57 -1.68 5.70
CA THR A 150 15.12 -1.61 7.07
C THR A 150 16.22 -2.67 7.23
N ASP A 151 17.15 -2.45 8.16
CA ASP A 151 18.23 -3.39 8.44
C ASP A 151 17.70 -4.80 8.72
N GLN A 152 16.61 -4.90 9.50
CA GLN A 152 15.98 -6.18 9.80
C GLN A 152 15.39 -6.84 8.57
N SER A 153 14.60 -6.12 7.76
CA SER A 153 13.95 -6.69 6.57
C SER A 153 14.96 -7.15 5.54
N VAL A 154 16.01 -6.35 5.30
CA VAL A 154 17.08 -6.72 4.35
C VAL A 154 17.86 -7.94 4.86
N SER A 155 18.20 -7.97 6.15
CA SER A 155 18.88 -9.12 6.77
C SER A 155 18.02 -10.39 6.67
N ASP A 156 16.72 -10.28 6.97
CA ASP A 156 15.80 -11.43 6.90
C ASP A 156 15.61 -11.92 5.45
N MET A 157 15.51 -11.03 4.47
CA MET A 157 15.44 -11.43 3.07
C MET A 157 16.66 -12.24 2.63
N VAL A 158 17.88 -11.74 2.95
CA VAL A 158 19.13 -12.44 2.61
C VAL A 158 19.20 -13.78 3.32
N ARG A 159 18.96 -13.79 4.63
CA ARG A 159 19.01 -15.01 5.45
C ARG A 159 18.00 -16.06 4.95
N ASN A 160 16.74 -15.67 4.71
CA ASN A 160 15.70 -16.59 4.30
C ASN A 160 15.95 -17.13 2.89
N SER A 161 16.50 -16.32 1.98
CA SER A 161 16.91 -16.76 0.66
C SER A 161 18.02 -17.80 0.72
N LEU A 162 19.05 -17.57 1.53
CA LEU A 162 20.15 -18.52 1.71
C LEU A 162 19.67 -19.84 2.35
N LEU A 163 18.81 -19.75 3.36
CA LEU A 163 18.21 -20.94 4.00
C LEU A 163 17.32 -21.71 3.02
N GLY A 164 16.53 -21.00 2.20
CA GLY A 164 15.70 -21.63 1.16
C GLY A 164 16.55 -22.39 0.13
N CYS A 165 17.64 -21.79 -0.35
CA CYS A 165 18.57 -22.45 -1.27
C CYS A 165 19.25 -23.67 -0.60
N TYR A 166 19.73 -23.52 0.62
CA TYR A 166 20.35 -24.62 1.38
C TYR A 166 19.36 -25.78 1.58
N ASN A 167 18.13 -25.50 1.99
CA ASN A 167 17.12 -26.53 2.19
C ASN A 167 16.76 -27.25 0.89
N ALA A 168 16.61 -26.51 -0.23
CA ALA A 168 16.35 -27.09 -1.53
C ALA A 168 17.49 -28.05 -1.99
N GLU A 169 18.75 -27.65 -1.80
CA GLU A 169 19.93 -28.46 -2.15
C GLU A 169 19.99 -29.76 -1.33
N HIS A 170 19.55 -29.73 -0.07
CA HIS A 170 19.63 -30.88 0.85
C HIS A 170 18.32 -31.67 0.97
N GLY A 171 17.30 -31.37 0.16
CA GLY A 171 15.99 -32.02 0.20
C GLY A 171 15.22 -31.80 1.51
N LEU A 172 15.50 -30.69 2.20
CA LEU A 172 14.82 -30.30 3.43
C LEU A 172 13.57 -29.45 3.12
N PRO A 173 12.54 -29.47 3.98
CA PRO A 173 11.37 -28.61 3.82
C PRO A 173 11.77 -27.14 3.81
N ASN A 174 11.25 -26.36 2.86
CA ASN A 174 11.45 -24.93 2.81
C ASN A 174 10.33 -24.21 3.58
N PRO A 175 10.59 -23.61 4.76
CA PRO A 175 9.57 -22.92 5.55
C PRO A 175 9.11 -21.59 4.92
N PHE A 176 9.75 -21.15 3.83
CA PHE A 176 9.47 -19.89 3.12
C PHE A 176 8.80 -20.13 1.76
N GLU A 177 8.47 -21.38 1.43
CA GLU A 177 7.73 -21.72 0.22
C GLU A 177 6.28 -21.24 0.35
N VAL A 178 5.80 -20.48 -0.66
CA VAL A 178 4.46 -19.87 -0.71
C VAL A 178 3.61 -20.62 -1.71
#